data_0fa62d8d398f1374b6bfb9997e1f1ade
#
_entry.id   0fa62d8d398f1374b6bfb9997e1f1ade
#
_cell.length_a   1.000
_cell.length_b   1.000
_cell.length_c   1.000
_cell.angle_alpha   90.00
_cell.angle_beta   90.00
_cell.angle_gamma   90.00
#
_symmetry.space_group_name_H-M   'P 1'
#
loop_
_entity.id
_entity.type
_entity.pdbx_description
1 polymer ?
#
loop_
_entity_poly.entity_id
_entity_poly.type
_entity_poly.pdbx_seq_one_letter_code
_entity_poly.pdbx_strand_id
1 'polypeptide(L)'
;MEPTASAPFTPAMEAAYAKARAKLDPARLKQLLFDITDIHSPTGATRAASEFVAQHMAAIGLKPTLDPMSPISANVLGEKRGSGGGATLLLYAPIDTHLEGDESDFPWAGPEQFADLRPSAKMVGDWVYGLGSANPKAVVASLLEGATALIGT
;
A
#
# COMPACT_ATOMS: atom_id res chain seq x y z
N MET A 1 -10.35 -3.03 32.30
CA MET A 1 -11.04 -3.90 31.33
C MET A 1 -9.98 -4.89 30.83
N GLU A 2 -10.04 -6.15 31.28
CA GLU A 2 -9.09 -7.16 30.78
C GLU A 2 -9.32 -7.38 29.29
N PRO A 3 -8.26 -7.53 28.49
CA PRO A 3 -8.42 -7.84 27.09
C PRO A 3 -9.12 -9.20 26.97
N THR A 4 -10.31 -9.23 26.37
CA THR A 4 -10.97 -10.48 26.00
C THR A 4 -10.02 -11.27 25.10
N ALA A 5 -9.63 -12.46 25.54
CA ALA A 5 -8.83 -13.37 24.73
C ALA A 5 -9.54 -13.55 23.38
N SER A 6 -8.81 -13.30 22.28
CA SER A 6 -9.32 -13.53 20.93
C SER A 6 -9.75 -14.99 20.84
N ALA A 7 -10.94 -15.25 20.26
CA ALA A 7 -11.37 -16.62 20.01
C ALA A 7 -10.30 -17.33 19.16
N PRO A 8 -9.96 -18.58 19.49
CA PRO A 8 -8.97 -19.33 18.71
C PRO A 8 -9.46 -19.53 17.27
N PHE A 9 -8.54 -19.57 16.32
CA PHE A 9 -8.87 -19.86 14.94
C PHE A 9 -9.53 -21.22 14.83
N THR A 10 -10.58 -21.31 14.03
CA THR A 10 -11.13 -22.61 13.65
C THR A 10 -10.18 -23.32 12.67
N PRO A 11 -10.22 -24.65 12.55
CA PRO A 11 -9.39 -25.37 11.57
C PRO A 11 -9.56 -24.85 10.13
N ALA A 12 -10.77 -24.40 9.76
CA ALA A 12 -11.04 -23.81 8.45
C ALA A 12 -10.31 -22.45 8.28
N MET A 13 -10.29 -21.62 9.34
CA MET A 13 -9.57 -20.34 9.33
C MET A 13 -8.06 -20.56 9.26
N GLU A 14 -7.53 -21.54 9.99
CA GLU A 14 -6.11 -21.91 9.94
C GLU A 14 -5.71 -22.39 8.54
N ALA A 15 -6.53 -23.23 7.90
CA ALA A 15 -6.30 -23.70 6.55
C ALA A 15 -6.33 -22.54 5.52
N ALA A 16 -7.29 -21.62 5.65
CA ALA A 16 -7.36 -20.43 4.80
C ALA A 16 -6.16 -19.51 4.99
N TYR A 17 -5.74 -19.28 6.23
CA TYR A 17 -4.53 -18.51 6.54
C TYR A 17 -3.27 -19.14 5.95
N ALA A 18 -3.10 -20.45 6.10
CA ALA A 18 -1.95 -21.18 5.54
C ALA A 18 -1.90 -21.05 4.01
N LYS A 19 -3.04 -21.17 3.33
CA LYS A 19 -3.15 -20.97 1.88
C LYS A 19 -2.77 -19.54 1.46
N ALA A 20 -3.29 -18.52 2.13
CA ALA A 20 -2.97 -17.13 1.85
C ALA A 20 -1.48 -16.86 2.09
N ARG A 21 -0.95 -17.31 3.23
CA ARG A 21 0.47 -17.14 3.57
C ARG A 21 1.41 -17.78 2.55
N ALA A 22 1.06 -18.95 2.01
CA ALA A 22 1.86 -19.65 1.00
C ALA A 22 1.93 -18.90 -0.34
N LYS A 23 1.04 -17.91 -0.58
CA LYS A 23 1.01 -17.09 -1.80
C LYS A 23 1.71 -15.74 -1.65
N LEU A 24 2.13 -15.38 -0.44
CA LEU A 24 2.91 -14.17 -0.22
C LEU A 24 4.25 -14.30 -0.93
N ASP A 25 4.59 -13.30 -1.72
CA ASP A 25 5.83 -13.24 -2.48
C ASP A 25 6.65 -12.02 -2.05
N PRO A 26 7.73 -12.21 -1.29
CA PRO A 26 8.59 -11.12 -0.85
C PRO A 26 9.22 -10.33 -2.00
N ALA A 27 9.49 -10.97 -3.15
CA ALA A 27 10.06 -10.28 -4.30
C ALA A 27 9.02 -9.36 -4.95
N ARG A 28 7.77 -9.80 -5.07
CA ARG A 28 6.65 -8.98 -5.55
C ARG A 28 6.37 -7.82 -4.58
N LEU A 29 6.33 -8.07 -3.27
CA LEU A 29 6.16 -7.01 -2.26
C LEU A 29 7.26 -5.95 -2.38
N LYS A 30 8.51 -6.37 -2.52
CA LYS A 30 9.66 -5.46 -2.65
C LYS A 30 9.57 -4.64 -3.94
N GLN A 31 9.19 -5.26 -5.05
CA GLN A 31 9.00 -4.55 -6.32
C GLN A 31 7.83 -3.56 -6.24
N LEU A 32 6.70 -3.95 -5.65
CA LEU A 32 5.57 -3.06 -5.42
C LEU A 32 5.96 -1.83 -4.59
N LEU A 33 6.72 -2.05 -3.53
CA LEU A 33 7.20 -0.96 -2.69
C LEU A 33 8.15 -0.05 -3.47
N PHE A 34 9.05 -0.61 -4.26
CA PHE A 34 9.94 0.17 -5.13
C PHE A 34 9.13 1.02 -6.11
N ASP A 35 8.23 0.39 -6.88
CA ASP A 35 7.48 1.06 -7.93
C ASP A 35 6.59 2.20 -7.39
N ILE A 36 5.88 1.98 -6.27
CA ILE A 36 5.05 3.03 -5.69
C ILE A 36 5.89 4.14 -5.02
N THR A 37 7.08 3.80 -4.51
CA THR A 37 8.00 4.79 -3.92
C THR A 37 8.57 5.70 -4.99
N ASP A 38 8.80 5.19 -6.20
CA ASP A 38 9.28 5.97 -7.35
C ASP A 38 8.22 6.93 -7.94
N ILE A 39 6.99 6.86 -7.46
CA ILE A 39 5.92 7.78 -7.86
C ILE A 39 5.85 8.93 -6.87
N HIS A 40 6.14 10.17 -7.33
CA HIS A 40 5.96 11.38 -6.55
C HIS A 40 4.46 11.59 -6.24
N SER A 41 4.11 11.68 -4.96
CA SER A 41 2.72 11.78 -4.52
C SER A 41 2.57 12.62 -3.25
N PRO A 42 2.96 13.91 -3.26
CA PRO A 42 2.77 14.76 -2.10
C PRO A 42 1.28 14.99 -1.83
N THR A 43 0.97 15.41 -0.61
CA THR A 43 -0.41 15.72 -0.21
C THR A 43 -1.05 16.71 -1.18
N GLY A 44 -2.18 16.33 -1.76
CA GLY A 44 -2.88 17.11 -2.79
C GLY A 44 -2.50 16.79 -4.24
N ALA A 45 -1.46 15.98 -4.51
CA ALA A 45 -1.03 15.58 -5.85
C ALA A 45 -0.84 14.04 -5.97
N THR A 46 -1.85 13.28 -5.56
CA THR A 46 -1.79 11.81 -5.42
C THR A 46 -2.26 11.04 -6.64
N ARG A 47 -2.75 11.71 -7.71
CA ARG A 47 -3.41 11.03 -8.85
C ARG A 47 -2.57 9.92 -9.47
N ALA A 48 -1.28 10.15 -9.73
CA ALA A 48 -0.42 9.15 -10.35
C ALA A 48 -0.27 7.89 -9.49
N ALA A 49 -0.11 8.06 -8.16
CA ALA A 49 -0.05 6.94 -7.23
C ALA A 49 -1.40 6.21 -7.14
N SER A 50 -2.53 6.92 -7.15
CA SER A 50 -3.87 6.31 -7.17
C SER A 50 -4.11 5.49 -8.44
N GLU A 51 -3.69 5.99 -9.59
CA GLU A 51 -3.79 5.29 -10.88
C GLU A 51 -2.93 4.03 -10.90
N PHE A 52 -1.70 4.09 -10.37
CA PHE A 52 -0.85 2.92 -10.18
C PHE A 52 -1.52 1.85 -9.31
N VAL A 53 -2.06 2.25 -8.15
CA VAL A 53 -2.79 1.34 -7.25
C VAL A 53 -4.03 0.76 -7.92
N ALA A 54 -4.79 1.57 -8.68
CA ALA A 54 -5.95 1.11 -9.43
C ALA A 54 -5.59 0.03 -10.46
N GLN A 55 -4.50 0.23 -11.22
CA GLN A 55 -4.01 -0.76 -12.19
C GLN A 55 -3.65 -2.07 -11.49
N HIS A 56 -2.98 -1.98 -10.35
CA HIS A 56 -2.62 -3.16 -9.56
C HIS A 56 -3.85 -3.89 -9.00
N MET A 57 -4.81 -3.15 -8.46
CA MET A 57 -6.09 -3.69 -8.01
C MET A 57 -6.83 -4.43 -9.15
N ALA A 58 -6.86 -3.84 -10.34
CA ALA A 58 -7.48 -4.50 -11.51
C ALA A 58 -6.76 -5.80 -11.88
N ALA A 59 -5.44 -5.80 -11.88
CA ALA A 59 -4.63 -6.97 -12.24
C ALA A 59 -4.86 -8.16 -11.29
N ILE A 60 -5.17 -7.91 -10.02
CA ILE A 60 -5.49 -8.96 -9.04
C ILE A 60 -6.98 -9.29 -8.94
N GLY A 61 -7.83 -8.73 -9.82
CA GLY A 61 -9.25 -9.06 -9.89
C GLY A 61 -10.15 -8.28 -8.94
N LEU A 62 -9.67 -7.18 -8.38
CA LEU A 62 -10.52 -6.18 -7.74
C LEU A 62 -11.17 -5.30 -8.81
N LYS A 63 -12.28 -4.64 -8.45
CA LYS A 63 -12.90 -3.63 -9.29
C LYS A 63 -12.49 -2.24 -8.77
N PRO A 64 -11.50 -1.57 -9.37
CA PRO A 64 -11.05 -0.28 -8.92
C PRO A 64 -12.03 0.83 -9.35
N THR A 65 -12.14 1.83 -8.49
CA THR A 65 -12.83 3.10 -8.77
C THR A 65 -11.92 4.22 -8.31
N LEU A 66 -11.64 5.17 -9.18
CA LEU A 66 -10.97 6.42 -8.83
C LEU A 66 -12.02 7.45 -8.42
N ASP A 67 -11.81 8.08 -7.28
CA ASP A 67 -12.61 9.20 -6.77
C ASP A 67 -11.77 10.48 -6.86
N PRO A 68 -11.97 11.31 -7.91
CA PRO A 68 -11.15 12.49 -8.14
C PRO A 68 -11.48 13.60 -7.14
N MET A 69 -10.46 14.06 -6.41
CA MET A 69 -10.55 15.21 -5.50
C MET A 69 -10.19 16.53 -6.22
N SER A 70 -9.31 16.44 -7.22
CA SER A 70 -8.86 17.55 -8.07
C SER A 70 -8.32 17.01 -9.39
N PRO A 71 -7.89 17.84 -10.35
CA PRO A 71 -7.21 17.37 -11.56
C PRO A 71 -5.95 16.54 -11.29
N ILE A 72 -5.25 16.81 -10.18
CA ILE A 72 -3.98 16.18 -9.83
C ILE A 72 -4.06 15.27 -8.60
N SER A 73 -5.23 15.11 -7.99
CA SER A 73 -5.42 14.27 -6.80
C SER A 73 -6.64 13.39 -6.92
N ALA A 74 -6.54 12.14 -6.47
CA ALA A 74 -7.65 11.21 -6.41
C ALA A 74 -7.46 10.21 -5.26
N ASN A 75 -8.58 9.71 -4.72
CA ASN A 75 -8.60 8.48 -3.95
C ASN A 75 -8.78 7.28 -4.88
N VAL A 76 -8.45 6.08 -4.40
CA VAL A 76 -8.72 4.83 -5.10
C VAL A 76 -9.39 3.84 -4.16
N LEU A 77 -10.45 3.21 -4.62
CA LEU A 77 -11.19 2.18 -3.92
C LEU A 77 -11.25 0.93 -4.78
N GLY A 78 -10.92 -0.23 -4.20
CA GLY A 78 -11.10 -1.53 -4.84
C GLY A 78 -12.07 -2.39 -4.06
N GLU A 79 -13.02 -3.03 -4.73
CA GLU A 79 -14.02 -3.89 -4.10
C GLU A 79 -13.88 -5.33 -4.60
N LYS A 80 -14.00 -6.27 -3.66
CA LYS A 80 -14.20 -7.70 -3.94
C LYS A 80 -15.33 -8.21 -3.08
N ARG A 81 -16.39 -8.69 -3.71
CA ARG A 81 -17.46 -9.37 -2.99
C ARG A 81 -17.03 -10.77 -2.58
N GLY A 82 -17.23 -11.08 -1.31
CA GLY A 82 -17.08 -12.43 -0.79
C GLY A 82 -18.29 -13.32 -1.11
N SER A 83 -18.33 -14.51 -0.51
CA SER A 83 -19.44 -15.46 -0.64
C SER A 83 -20.76 -15.02 0.02
N GLY A 84 -20.74 -13.94 0.79
CA GLY A 84 -21.89 -13.42 1.53
C GLY A 84 -22.00 -13.99 2.95
N GLY A 85 -22.89 -13.39 3.74
CA GLY A 85 -23.18 -13.83 5.12
C GLY A 85 -22.16 -13.41 6.18
N GLY A 86 -21.04 -12.83 5.80
CA GLY A 86 -20.01 -12.34 6.71
C GLY A 86 -19.94 -10.80 6.80
N ALA A 87 -19.04 -10.31 7.64
CA ALA A 87 -18.76 -8.89 7.78
C ALA A 87 -17.95 -8.36 6.58
N THR A 88 -18.06 -7.07 6.32
CA THR A 88 -17.20 -6.36 5.37
C THR A 88 -15.90 -5.98 6.05
N LEU A 89 -14.77 -6.32 5.44
CA LEU A 89 -13.44 -5.87 5.85
C LEU A 89 -13.04 -4.66 4.99
N LEU A 90 -12.75 -3.54 5.64
CA LEU A 90 -12.12 -2.38 5.02
C LEU A 90 -10.62 -2.39 5.35
N LEU A 91 -9.78 -2.39 4.31
CA LEU A 91 -8.34 -2.15 4.40
C LEU A 91 -8.07 -0.74 3.88
N TYR A 92 -7.30 0.03 4.64
CA TYR A 92 -7.05 1.45 4.33
C TYR A 92 -5.57 1.79 4.53
N ALA A 93 -5.03 2.59 3.62
CA ALA A 93 -3.73 3.23 3.75
C ALA A 93 -3.72 4.58 3.04
N PRO A 94 -3.06 5.63 3.57
CA PRO A 94 -2.74 6.83 2.82
C PRO A 94 -1.70 6.51 1.74
N ILE A 95 -1.70 7.28 0.65
CA ILE A 95 -0.72 7.13 -0.45
C ILE A 95 0.11 8.41 -0.66
N ASP A 96 -0.19 9.44 0.09
CA ASP A 96 0.47 10.73 0.02
C ASP A 96 1.69 10.81 0.93
N THR A 97 2.66 11.62 0.54
CA THR A 97 3.80 11.97 1.37
C THR A 97 3.61 13.37 1.95
N HIS A 98 4.06 13.55 3.21
CA HIS A 98 4.01 14.85 3.87
C HIS A 98 4.97 15.86 3.25
N LEU A 99 6.13 15.38 2.78
CA LEU A 99 7.17 16.18 2.16
C LEU A 99 7.07 16.13 0.63
N GLU A 100 7.56 17.20 -0.01
CA GLU A 100 7.67 17.30 -1.47
C GLU A 100 8.90 16.54 -2.01
N GLY A 101 9.95 16.40 -1.21
CA GLY A 101 11.22 15.79 -1.60
C GLY A 101 12.16 16.71 -2.33
N ASP A 102 11.99 18.02 -2.19
CA ASP A 102 12.83 19.07 -2.78
C ASP A 102 13.27 20.12 -1.75
N GLU A 103 13.80 21.25 -2.20
CA GLU A 103 14.33 22.30 -1.32
C GLU A 103 13.27 22.98 -0.45
N SER A 104 11.99 22.88 -0.82
CA SER A 104 10.89 23.42 0.00
C SER A 104 10.76 22.72 1.36
N ASP A 105 11.32 21.52 1.49
CA ASP A 105 11.34 20.74 2.73
C ASP A 105 12.45 21.19 3.70
N PHE A 106 13.45 21.99 3.28
CA PHE A 106 14.58 22.35 4.12
C PHE A 106 14.23 22.98 5.47
N PRO A 107 13.17 23.80 5.60
CA PRO A 107 12.75 24.32 6.88
C PRO A 107 12.34 23.23 7.88
N TRP A 108 11.95 22.05 7.38
CA TRP A 108 11.41 20.94 8.17
C TRP A 108 12.38 19.77 8.28
N ALA A 109 13.03 19.41 7.19
CA ALA A 109 13.88 18.24 7.08
C ALA A 109 15.39 18.56 7.15
N GLY A 110 15.75 19.86 7.11
CA GLY A 110 17.13 20.32 7.04
C GLY A 110 17.71 20.34 5.63
N PRO A 111 18.91 20.94 5.43
CA PRO A 111 19.51 21.16 4.13
C PRO A 111 20.06 19.88 3.47
N GLU A 112 20.24 18.81 4.24
CA GLU A 112 20.70 17.52 3.74
C GLU A 112 19.51 16.67 3.33
N GLN A 113 19.38 16.43 2.04
CA GLN A 113 18.38 15.49 1.52
C GLN A 113 18.98 14.10 1.43
N PHE A 114 18.71 13.29 2.42
CA PHE A 114 19.05 11.87 2.41
C PHE A 114 18.28 11.11 1.30
N ALA A 115 18.78 9.94 0.93
CA ALA A 115 18.16 9.13 -0.13
C ALA A 115 16.70 8.74 0.18
N ASP A 116 16.33 8.66 1.45
CA ASP A 116 14.97 8.37 1.93
C ASP A 116 14.02 9.59 1.87
N LEU A 117 14.54 10.79 1.65
CA LEU A 117 13.76 12.02 1.45
C LEU A 117 13.61 12.41 -0.03
N ARG A 118 14.15 11.64 -0.97
CA ARG A 118 13.99 11.87 -2.40
C ARG A 118 12.72 11.19 -2.92
N PRO A 119 11.95 11.85 -3.81
CA PRO A 119 10.77 11.26 -4.44
C PRO A 119 11.14 10.31 -5.59
N SER A 120 12.19 9.54 -5.38
CA SER A 120 12.70 8.53 -6.31
C SER A 120 13.16 7.32 -5.53
N ALA A 121 12.80 6.13 -6.00
CA ALA A 121 13.14 4.89 -5.33
C ALA A 121 14.59 4.48 -5.62
N LYS A 122 15.25 3.94 -4.60
CA LYS A 122 16.56 3.30 -4.73
C LYS A 122 16.55 1.98 -3.98
N MET A 123 17.01 0.92 -4.64
CA MET A 123 17.13 -0.39 -4.04
C MET A 123 18.59 -0.69 -3.71
N VAL A 124 18.87 -1.08 -2.46
CA VAL A 124 20.22 -1.48 -2.01
C VAL A 124 20.08 -2.78 -1.20
N GLY A 125 20.47 -3.89 -1.80
CA GLY A 125 20.23 -5.20 -1.21
C GLY A 125 18.73 -5.44 -0.98
N ASP A 126 18.34 -5.66 0.27
CA ASP A 126 16.94 -5.87 0.66
C ASP A 126 16.21 -4.61 1.13
N TRP A 127 16.84 -3.45 0.97
CA TRP A 127 16.29 -2.18 1.40
C TRP A 127 15.79 -1.36 0.22
N VAL A 128 14.62 -0.74 0.39
CA VAL A 128 14.06 0.26 -0.53
C VAL A 128 14.11 1.61 0.15
N TYR A 129 14.84 2.54 -0.47
CA TYR A 129 14.95 3.94 -0.03
C TYR A 129 14.13 4.82 -0.96
N GLY A 130 13.59 5.89 -0.42
CA GLY A 130 12.84 6.90 -1.15
C GLY A 130 11.74 7.50 -0.27
N LEU A 131 11.26 8.67 -0.65
CA LEU A 131 10.26 9.40 0.12
C LEU A 131 8.97 8.58 0.25
N GLY A 132 8.59 8.32 1.50
CA GLY A 132 7.41 7.54 1.81
C GLY A 132 7.62 6.02 1.81
N SER A 133 8.84 5.50 1.52
CA SER A 133 9.09 4.06 1.45
C SER A 133 8.74 3.32 2.75
N ALA A 134 9.01 3.90 3.90
CA ALA A 134 8.63 3.31 5.20
C ALA A 134 7.20 3.68 5.60
N ASN A 135 6.77 4.92 5.33
CA ASN A 135 5.46 5.46 5.66
C ASN A 135 5.08 6.56 4.65
N PRO A 136 3.98 6.43 3.89
CA PRO A 136 2.93 5.40 4.00
C PRO A 136 3.05 4.25 2.99
N LYS A 137 3.94 4.32 2.00
CA LYS A 137 3.94 3.45 0.81
C LYS A 137 4.18 1.97 1.13
N ALA A 138 4.95 1.67 2.21
CA ALA A 138 5.09 0.29 2.68
C ALA A 138 3.76 -0.34 3.09
N VAL A 139 2.86 0.44 3.70
CA VAL A 139 1.54 -0.05 4.09
C VAL A 139 0.72 -0.35 2.84
N VAL A 140 0.75 0.53 1.83
CA VAL A 140 0.04 0.31 0.55
C VAL A 140 0.54 -0.96 -0.14
N ALA A 141 1.86 -1.12 -0.28
CA ALA A 141 2.47 -2.31 -0.89
C ALA A 141 2.07 -3.60 -0.12
N SER A 142 2.10 -3.55 1.21
CA SER A 142 1.70 -4.67 2.07
C SER A 142 0.22 -5.03 1.92
N LEU A 143 -0.67 -4.03 1.81
CA LEU A 143 -2.10 -4.28 1.60
C LEU A 143 -2.38 -4.88 0.22
N LEU A 144 -1.70 -4.41 -0.83
CA LEU A 144 -1.83 -4.95 -2.19
C LEU A 144 -1.30 -6.39 -2.27
N GLU A 145 -0.16 -6.68 -1.63
CA GLU A 145 0.38 -8.03 -1.56
C GLU A 145 -0.52 -8.98 -0.78
N GLY A 146 -1.03 -8.53 0.39
CA GLY A 146 -2.00 -9.28 1.17
C GLY A 146 -3.30 -9.55 0.42
N ALA A 147 -3.83 -8.55 -0.30
CA ALA A 147 -5.02 -8.71 -1.14
C ALA A 147 -4.76 -9.72 -2.29
N THR A 148 -3.59 -9.67 -2.91
CA THR A 148 -3.17 -10.63 -3.95
C THR A 148 -3.18 -12.06 -3.40
N ALA A 149 -2.65 -12.27 -2.22
CA ALA A 149 -2.62 -13.57 -1.57
C ALA A 149 -4.01 -14.10 -1.23
N LEU A 150 -4.93 -13.21 -0.79
CA LEU A 150 -6.29 -13.57 -0.39
C LEU A 150 -7.23 -13.83 -1.57
N ILE A 151 -7.15 -13.01 -2.64
CA ILE A 151 -8.08 -13.08 -3.77
C ILE A 151 -7.86 -14.36 -4.59
N GLY A 152 -6.67 -14.86 -4.62
CA GLY A 152 -6.34 -16.09 -5.34
C GLY A 152 -6.57 -17.39 -4.52
N THR A 153 -7.20 -17.33 -3.34
CA THR A 153 -7.48 -18.52 -2.50
C THR A 153 -8.93 -19.06 -2.68
#